data_ef8c5ba9f4c9398ded37c1644be2a872
#
_entry.id   ef8c5ba9f4c9398ded37c1644be2a872
#
_cell.length_a   1.000
_cell.length_b   1.000
_cell.length_c   1.000
_cell.angle_alpha   90.00
_cell.angle_beta   90.00
_cell.angle_gamma   90.00
#
_symmetry.space_group_name_H-M   'P 1'
#
loop_
_entity.id
_entity.type
_entity.pdbx_description
1 polymer ?
#
loop_
_entity_poly.entity_id
_entity_poly.type
_entity_poly.pdbx_seq_one_letter_code
_entity_poly.pdbx_strand_id
1 'polypeptide(L)'
;MAKPKDILTTGEVAKICNVAPRTVSKWFDSGQLKGYRIPGSKDRRIPLSSLVKFMKAHHIPLDGIQSGRTRVLIVDSGSEITDVLEKVLVEQANYEVNTASSGFAAGVECEKFRPHVMLLDMHLPDVRGEDVLKLIRTHNDLQLTKVIATSGKLTDGQAQHLLQSGFDGYLKKPFHVRQAVEAIEDAVAIVY
;
A
#
# COMPACT_ATOMS: atom_id res chain seq x y z
N MET A 1 16.72 8.49 -8.12
CA MET A 1 15.58 8.47 -7.16
C MET A 1 15.97 7.63 -5.98
N ALA A 2 15.84 8.14 -4.74
CA ALA A 2 16.17 7.38 -3.56
C ALA A 2 15.16 6.25 -3.38
N LYS A 3 15.64 4.98 -3.24
CA LYS A 3 14.79 3.85 -2.85
C LYS A 3 14.05 4.18 -1.56
N PRO A 4 12.77 3.80 -1.40
CA PRO A 4 12.12 3.91 -0.11
C PRO A 4 12.99 3.20 0.93
N LYS A 5 13.22 3.88 2.04
CA LYS A 5 14.17 3.43 3.05
C LYS A 5 13.49 2.39 3.93
N ASP A 6 13.77 1.13 3.70
CA ASP A 6 13.19 0.00 4.45
C ASP A 6 13.60 -0.03 5.93
N ILE A 7 14.65 0.74 6.29
CA ILE A 7 15.21 0.81 7.65
C ILE A 7 15.34 2.28 8.06
N LEU A 8 14.69 2.63 9.14
CA LEU A 8 14.58 3.99 9.65
C LEU A 8 15.48 4.21 10.87
N THR A 9 15.91 5.46 11.05
CA THR A 9 16.55 5.95 12.27
C THR A 9 15.49 6.39 13.28
N THR A 10 15.89 6.54 14.56
CA THR A 10 14.99 7.11 15.59
C THR A 10 14.49 8.53 15.25
N GLY A 11 15.31 9.33 14.56
CA GLY A 11 14.91 10.67 14.10
C GLY A 11 13.87 10.65 13.00
N GLU A 12 13.97 9.72 12.06
CA GLU A 12 12.97 9.53 10.99
C GLU A 12 11.65 9.02 11.57
N VAL A 13 11.69 8.04 12.45
CA VAL A 13 10.49 7.53 13.16
C VAL A 13 9.84 8.64 13.99
N ALA A 14 10.63 9.49 14.66
CA ALA A 14 10.12 10.60 15.43
C ALA A 14 9.35 11.62 14.58
N LYS A 15 9.84 11.90 13.37
CA LYS A 15 9.13 12.74 12.40
C LYS A 15 7.83 12.10 11.92
N ILE A 16 7.89 10.82 11.57
CA ILE A 16 6.71 10.04 11.10
C ILE A 16 5.60 10.03 12.18
N CYS A 17 5.96 9.75 13.41
CA CYS A 17 4.99 9.67 14.53
C CYS A 17 4.68 11.03 15.18
N ASN A 18 5.28 12.13 14.68
CA ASN A 18 5.16 13.48 15.25
C ASN A 18 5.47 13.52 16.76
N VAL A 19 6.58 12.90 17.16
CA VAL A 19 7.05 12.84 18.57
C VAL A 19 8.53 13.23 18.68
N ALA A 20 9.00 13.46 19.90
CA ALA A 20 10.42 13.70 20.13
C ALA A 20 11.27 12.43 19.92
N PRO A 21 12.50 12.50 19.38
CA PRO A 21 13.36 11.33 19.17
C PRO A 21 13.61 10.49 20.42
N ARG A 22 13.66 11.12 21.60
CA ARG A 22 13.79 10.42 22.89
C ARG A 22 12.58 9.52 23.20
N THR A 23 11.39 9.85 22.72
CA THR A 23 10.19 9.01 22.87
C THR A 23 10.34 7.72 22.08
N VAL A 24 10.81 7.83 20.84
CA VAL A 24 11.12 6.65 19.99
C VAL A 24 12.19 5.78 20.65
N SER A 25 13.23 6.40 21.22
CA SER A 25 14.27 5.68 21.96
C SER A 25 13.70 4.90 23.15
N LYS A 26 12.75 5.47 23.89
CA LYS A 26 12.04 4.78 24.99
C LYS A 26 11.23 3.59 24.49
N TRP A 27 10.47 3.74 23.39
CA TRP A 27 9.72 2.65 22.79
C TRP A 27 10.61 1.49 22.35
N PHE A 28 11.75 1.82 21.74
CA PHE A 28 12.74 0.83 21.34
C PHE A 28 13.37 0.13 22.57
N ASP A 29 13.83 0.90 23.55
CA ASP A 29 14.54 0.35 24.73
C ASP A 29 13.61 -0.46 25.65
N SER A 30 12.29 -0.15 25.66
CA SER A 30 11.27 -0.94 26.36
C SER A 30 10.80 -2.17 25.59
N GLY A 31 11.29 -2.37 24.34
CA GLY A 31 10.91 -3.51 23.49
C GLY A 31 9.53 -3.38 22.80
N GLN A 32 8.83 -2.26 23.00
CA GLN A 32 7.54 -1.99 22.33
C GLN A 32 7.72 -1.80 20.82
N LEU A 33 8.75 -1.05 20.42
CA LEU A 33 9.12 -0.84 19.02
C LEU A 33 10.33 -1.72 18.67
N LYS A 34 10.12 -2.73 17.85
CA LYS A 34 11.16 -3.69 17.46
C LYS A 34 12.12 -3.11 16.43
N GLY A 35 13.39 -3.45 16.60
CA GLY A 35 14.48 -3.07 15.71
C GLY A 35 15.78 -3.65 16.20
N TYR A 36 16.92 -3.14 15.72
CA TYR A 36 18.25 -3.59 16.10
C TYR A 36 19.22 -2.41 16.29
N ARG A 37 20.32 -2.67 16.97
CA ARG A 37 21.43 -1.72 17.08
C ARG A 37 22.55 -2.13 16.13
N ILE A 38 23.22 -1.16 15.55
CA ILE A 38 24.41 -1.42 14.77
C ILE A 38 25.52 -1.88 15.74
N PRO A 39 26.16 -3.04 15.51
CA PRO A 39 27.28 -3.49 16.33
C PRO A 39 28.37 -2.41 16.43
N GLY A 40 28.83 -2.12 17.64
CA GLY A 40 29.83 -1.06 17.90
C GLY A 40 29.30 0.39 17.87
N SER A 41 28.01 0.59 17.67
CA SER A 41 27.35 1.89 17.69
C SER A 41 26.16 1.92 18.65
N LYS A 42 25.80 3.12 19.12
CA LYS A 42 24.56 3.35 19.88
C LYS A 42 23.34 3.55 18.96
N ASP A 43 23.55 3.55 17.64
CA ASP A 43 22.53 3.82 16.65
C ASP A 43 21.48 2.70 16.59
N ARG A 44 20.23 3.11 16.67
CA ARG A 44 19.08 2.23 16.52
C ARG A 44 18.59 2.24 15.09
N ARG A 45 18.21 1.07 14.58
CA ARG A 45 17.64 0.87 13.26
C ARG A 45 16.30 0.17 13.41
N ILE A 46 15.27 0.78 12.87
CA ILE A 46 13.89 0.34 12.97
C ILE A 46 13.42 -0.04 11.57
N PRO A 47 13.15 -1.34 11.30
CA PRO A 47 12.52 -1.76 10.06
C PRO A 47 11.15 -1.08 9.89
N LEU A 48 10.82 -0.60 8.68
CA LEU A 48 9.55 0.04 8.39
C LEU A 48 8.36 -0.86 8.77
N SER A 49 8.47 -2.16 8.48
CA SER A 49 7.46 -3.15 8.86
C SER A 49 7.23 -3.24 10.38
N SER A 50 8.27 -3.06 11.18
CA SER A 50 8.17 -3.02 12.64
C SER A 50 7.49 -1.74 13.14
N LEU A 51 7.82 -0.60 12.51
CA LEU A 51 7.17 0.68 12.81
C LEU A 51 5.68 0.61 12.54
N VAL A 52 5.30 0.10 11.37
CA VAL A 52 3.90 -0.06 10.98
C VAL A 52 3.12 -0.93 11.96
N LYS A 53 3.66 -2.10 12.33
CA LYS A 53 3.02 -2.97 13.34
C LYS A 53 2.81 -2.25 14.67
N PHE A 54 3.82 -1.48 15.09
CA PHE A 54 3.76 -0.67 16.30
C PHE A 54 2.68 0.43 16.20
N MET A 55 2.67 1.20 15.09
CA MET A 55 1.69 2.27 14.89
C MET A 55 0.26 1.73 14.88
N LYS A 56 0.00 0.61 14.17
CA LYS A 56 -1.31 -0.06 14.18
C LYS A 56 -1.72 -0.50 15.58
N ALA A 57 -0.82 -1.14 16.34
CA ALA A 57 -1.10 -1.62 17.68
C ALA A 57 -1.42 -0.51 18.68
N HIS A 58 -0.90 0.71 18.42
CA HIS A 58 -1.09 1.87 19.28
C HIS A 58 -2.01 2.94 18.69
N HIS A 59 -2.75 2.63 17.61
CA HIS A 59 -3.67 3.55 16.92
C HIS A 59 -3.01 4.88 16.50
N ILE A 60 -1.71 4.83 16.11
CA ILE A 60 -0.99 5.99 15.58
C ILE A 60 -1.28 6.08 14.08
N PRO A 61 -1.71 7.25 13.55
CA PRO A 61 -1.96 7.43 12.13
C PRO A 61 -0.74 7.10 11.28
N LEU A 62 -0.95 6.45 10.12
CA LEU A 62 0.12 6.03 9.21
C LEU A 62 0.49 7.09 8.17
N ASP A 63 -0.16 8.24 8.16
CA ASP A 63 0.02 9.33 7.19
C ASP A 63 1.47 9.81 7.09
N GLY A 64 2.20 9.80 8.20
CA GLY A 64 3.61 10.17 8.26
C GLY A 64 4.57 9.18 7.57
N ILE A 65 4.10 7.98 7.21
CA ILE A 65 4.94 6.96 6.52
C ILE A 65 5.01 7.23 5.02
N GLN A 66 4.01 7.90 4.47
CA GLN A 66 3.91 8.20 3.05
C GLN A 66 4.60 9.53 2.72
N SER A 67 5.93 9.53 2.65
CA SER A 67 6.68 10.65 2.10
C SER A 67 6.91 10.44 0.60
N GLY A 68 6.13 11.14 -0.23
CA GLY A 68 6.26 11.09 -1.69
C GLY A 68 4.91 11.04 -2.41
N ARG A 69 4.94 10.90 -3.74
CA ARG A 69 3.73 10.66 -4.53
C ARG A 69 3.11 9.32 -4.16
N THR A 70 1.79 9.24 -4.11
CA THR A 70 1.09 7.97 -3.96
C THR A 70 1.42 7.05 -5.14
N ARG A 71 1.96 5.88 -4.85
CA ARG A 71 2.27 4.86 -5.86
C ARG A 71 1.08 3.95 -6.06
N VAL A 72 0.58 3.92 -7.28
CA VAL A 72 -0.57 3.12 -7.69
C VAL A 72 -0.13 2.07 -8.71
N LEU A 73 -0.40 0.80 -8.44
CA LEU A 73 -0.23 -0.29 -9.40
C LEU A 73 -1.59 -0.67 -9.98
N ILE A 74 -1.73 -0.57 -11.29
CA ILE A 74 -2.93 -1.01 -12.00
C ILE A 74 -2.65 -2.41 -12.55
N VAL A 75 -3.46 -3.37 -12.15
CA VAL A 75 -3.36 -4.77 -12.59
C VAL A 75 -4.61 -5.14 -13.37
N ASP A 76 -4.49 -5.14 -14.69
CA ASP A 76 -5.60 -5.36 -15.61
C ASP A 76 -5.08 -5.89 -16.96
N SER A 77 -5.73 -6.88 -17.54
CA SER A 77 -5.33 -7.43 -18.85
C SER A 77 -5.78 -6.61 -20.05
N GLY A 78 -6.66 -5.62 -19.86
CA GLY A 78 -7.17 -4.72 -20.91
C GLY A 78 -6.30 -3.48 -21.08
N SER A 79 -5.50 -3.39 -22.15
CA SER A 79 -4.53 -2.32 -22.37
C SER A 79 -5.16 -0.94 -22.54
N GLU A 80 -6.25 -0.80 -23.32
CA GLU A 80 -6.84 0.52 -23.65
C GLU A 80 -7.33 1.28 -22.41
N ILE A 81 -8.00 0.58 -21.48
CA ILE A 81 -8.52 1.20 -20.24
C ILE A 81 -7.35 1.53 -19.31
N THR A 82 -6.36 0.66 -19.24
CA THR A 82 -5.18 0.81 -18.39
C THR A 82 -4.37 2.03 -18.80
N ASP A 83 -4.10 2.21 -20.10
CA ASP A 83 -3.30 3.34 -20.63
C ASP A 83 -3.98 4.70 -20.37
N VAL A 84 -5.30 4.78 -20.55
CA VAL A 84 -6.06 5.99 -20.26
C VAL A 84 -6.05 6.31 -18.77
N LEU A 85 -6.29 5.30 -17.94
CA LEU A 85 -6.32 5.46 -16.49
C LEU A 85 -4.95 5.87 -15.94
N GLU A 86 -3.87 5.22 -16.39
CA GLU A 86 -2.48 5.58 -16.03
C GLU A 86 -2.20 7.05 -16.33
N LYS A 87 -2.43 7.46 -17.58
CA LYS A 87 -2.19 8.85 -18.02
C LYS A 87 -2.91 9.88 -17.13
N VAL A 88 -4.18 9.65 -16.87
CA VAL A 88 -4.98 10.61 -16.09
C VAL A 88 -4.57 10.62 -14.61
N LEU A 89 -4.27 9.47 -14.01
CA LEU A 89 -3.80 9.40 -12.62
C LEU A 89 -2.45 10.09 -12.44
N VAL A 90 -1.55 9.99 -13.43
CA VAL A 90 -0.27 10.69 -13.41
C VAL A 90 -0.45 12.20 -13.59
N GLU A 91 -1.22 12.64 -14.60
CA GLU A 91 -1.34 14.05 -14.98
C GLU A 91 -2.25 14.86 -14.04
N GLN A 92 -3.37 14.29 -13.60
CA GLN A 92 -4.38 15.02 -12.83
C GLN A 92 -4.30 14.78 -11.31
N ALA A 93 -3.95 13.56 -10.88
CA ALA A 93 -3.87 13.24 -9.47
C ALA A 93 -2.43 13.26 -8.92
N ASN A 94 -1.43 13.51 -9.77
CA ASN A 94 -0.01 13.55 -9.40
C ASN A 94 0.48 12.26 -8.72
N TYR A 95 -0.09 11.10 -9.11
CA TYR A 95 0.34 9.79 -8.64
C TYR A 95 1.55 9.29 -9.43
N GLU A 96 2.31 8.38 -8.84
CA GLU A 96 3.30 7.55 -9.54
C GLU A 96 2.60 6.24 -9.88
N VAL A 97 2.49 5.91 -11.17
CA VAL A 97 1.68 4.78 -11.63
C VAL A 97 2.55 3.79 -12.40
N ASN A 98 2.38 2.52 -12.10
CA ASN A 98 2.87 1.39 -12.90
C ASN A 98 1.69 0.49 -13.27
N THR A 99 1.87 -0.32 -14.31
CA THR A 99 0.84 -1.22 -14.83
C THR A 99 1.35 -2.66 -14.90
N ALA A 100 0.45 -3.62 -14.79
CA ALA A 100 0.72 -5.04 -14.97
C ALA A 100 -0.49 -5.72 -15.63
N SER A 101 -0.25 -6.60 -16.59
CA SER A 101 -1.31 -7.27 -17.35
C SER A 101 -1.66 -8.68 -16.84
N SER A 102 -1.00 -9.15 -15.78
CA SER A 102 -1.18 -10.47 -15.20
C SER A 102 -0.81 -10.48 -13.71
N GLY A 103 -1.22 -11.50 -12.97
CA GLY A 103 -0.84 -11.67 -11.58
C GLY A 103 0.65 -11.90 -11.40
N PHE A 104 1.31 -12.63 -12.30
CA PHE A 104 2.75 -12.80 -12.29
C PHE A 104 3.49 -11.46 -12.46
N ALA A 105 3.10 -10.67 -13.47
CA ALA A 105 3.67 -9.34 -13.69
C ALA A 105 3.42 -8.41 -12.49
N ALA A 106 2.23 -8.47 -11.90
CA ALA A 106 1.90 -7.72 -10.68
C ALA A 106 2.81 -8.09 -9.51
N GLY A 107 3.12 -9.37 -9.31
CA GLY A 107 4.06 -9.82 -8.29
C GLY A 107 5.46 -9.23 -8.47
N VAL A 108 5.98 -9.23 -9.70
CA VAL A 108 7.28 -8.62 -10.03
C VAL A 108 7.28 -7.11 -9.79
N GLU A 109 6.21 -6.42 -10.19
CA GLU A 109 6.07 -4.97 -9.98
C GLU A 109 5.90 -4.63 -8.49
N CYS A 110 5.15 -5.40 -7.74
CA CYS A 110 5.01 -5.20 -6.30
C CYS A 110 6.36 -5.19 -5.58
N GLU A 111 7.28 -6.09 -5.96
CA GLU A 111 8.59 -6.19 -5.33
C GLU A 111 9.48 -4.98 -5.63
N LYS A 112 9.40 -4.44 -6.84
CA LYS A 112 10.22 -3.29 -7.29
C LYS A 112 9.60 -1.95 -6.88
N PHE A 113 8.31 -1.80 -7.12
CA PHE A 113 7.59 -0.53 -7.05
C PHE A 113 7.02 -0.27 -5.65
N ARG A 114 6.70 -1.33 -4.89
CA ARG A 114 6.12 -1.22 -3.53
C ARG A 114 4.90 -0.31 -3.52
N PRO A 115 3.81 -0.64 -4.22
CA PRO A 115 2.66 0.23 -4.37
C PRO A 115 1.99 0.52 -3.03
N HIS A 116 1.49 1.74 -2.86
CA HIS A 116 0.60 2.09 -1.74
C HIS A 116 -0.81 1.60 -2.01
N VAL A 117 -1.25 1.65 -3.27
CA VAL A 117 -2.56 1.19 -3.72
C VAL A 117 -2.41 0.29 -4.94
N MET A 118 -3.18 -0.78 -4.99
CA MET A 118 -3.32 -1.66 -6.14
C MET A 118 -4.78 -1.62 -6.61
N LEU A 119 -5.00 -1.26 -7.87
CA LEU A 119 -6.28 -1.49 -8.57
C LEU A 119 -6.18 -2.85 -9.23
N LEU A 120 -6.95 -3.83 -8.78
CA LEU A 120 -6.81 -5.23 -9.15
C LEU A 120 -8.04 -5.74 -9.88
N ASP A 121 -7.88 -6.11 -11.16
CA ASP A 121 -8.93 -6.84 -11.88
C ASP A 121 -9.12 -8.23 -11.26
N MET A 122 -10.38 -8.54 -10.98
CA MET A 122 -10.76 -9.86 -10.44
C MET A 122 -10.67 -10.99 -11.46
N HIS A 123 -10.52 -10.67 -12.76
CA HIS A 123 -10.50 -11.62 -13.86
C HIS A 123 -9.17 -11.56 -14.63
N LEU A 124 -8.07 -11.83 -13.93
CA LEU A 124 -6.76 -11.95 -14.57
C LEU A 124 -6.64 -13.32 -15.31
N PRO A 125 -5.77 -13.39 -16.36
CA PRO A 125 -5.67 -14.61 -17.16
C PRO A 125 -4.98 -15.78 -16.43
N ASP A 126 -4.18 -15.52 -15.43
CA ASP A 126 -3.26 -16.47 -14.78
C ASP A 126 -3.58 -16.76 -13.31
N VAL A 127 -4.33 -15.87 -12.64
CA VAL A 127 -4.62 -16.00 -11.21
C VAL A 127 -5.92 -15.29 -10.84
N ARG A 128 -6.59 -15.74 -9.78
CA ARG A 128 -7.78 -15.04 -9.26
C ARG A 128 -7.38 -13.89 -8.37
N GLY A 129 -8.14 -12.79 -8.39
CA GLY A 129 -7.88 -11.61 -7.58
C GLY A 129 -7.80 -11.88 -6.08
N GLU A 130 -8.62 -12.82 -5.56
CA GLU A 130 -8.58 -13.22 -4.15
C GLU A 130 -7.27 -13.88 -3.74
N ASP A 131 -6.63 -14.63 -4.65
CA ASP A 131 -5.36 -15.28 -4.37
C ASP A 131 -4.21 -14.25 -4.38
N VAL A 132 -4.28 -13.24 -5.26
CA VAL A 132 -3.36 -12.08 -5.21
C VAL A 132 -3.52 -11.33 -3.89
N LEU A 133 -4.74 -11.06 -3.45
CA LEU A 133 -4.99 -10.40 -2.16
C LEU A 133 -4.36 -11.18 -0.99
N LYS A 134 -4.54 -12.50 -0.94
CA LYS A 134 -3.94 -13.35 0.10
C LYS A 134 -2.43 -13.22 0.14
N LEU A 135 -1.76 -13.25 -1.02
CA LEU A 135 -0.32 -13.06 -1.13
C LEU A 135 0.10 -11.69 -0.58
N ILE A 136 -0.57 -10.62 -0.98
CA ILE A 136 -0.32 -9.26 -0.49
C ILE A 136 -0.46 -9.19 1.04
N ARG A 137 -1.50 -9.79 1.63
CA ARG A 137 -1.75 -9.75 3.08
C ARG A 137 -0.76 -10.60 3.89
N THR A 138 -0.19 -11.63 3.30
CA THR A 138 0.80 -12.49 3.95
C THR A 138 2.24 -12.00 3.77
N HIS A 139 2.50 -11.15 2.77
CA HIS A 139 3.83 -10.63 2.50
C HIS A 139 4.19 -9.48 3.46
N ASN A 140 5.33 -9.59 4.16
CA ASN A 140 5.72 -8.66 5.22
C ASN A 140 5.77 -7.19 4.78
N ASP A 141 6.20 -6.92 3.55
CA ASP A 141 6.43 -5.56 3.03
C ASP A 141 5.22 -5.00 2.25
N LEU A 142 4.27 -5.87 1.85
CA LEU A 142 3.12 -5.49 1.04
C LEU A 142 1.80 -5.46 1.83
N GLN A 143 1.79 -5.94 3.07
CA GLN A 143 0.56 -6.01 3.89
C GLN A 143 -0.16 -4.67 4.09
N LEU A 144 0.52 -3.55 3.82
CA LEU A 144 -0.04 -2.20 3.89
C LEU A 144 -0.60 -1.72 2.54
N THR A 145 -0.24 -2.38 1.45
CA THR A 145 -0.79 -2.04 0.14
C THR A 145 -2.30 -2.15 0.21
N LYS A 146 -2.98 -1.06 -0.10
CA LYS A 146 -4.42 -1.03 -0.22
C LYS A 146 -4.82 -1.71 -1.52
N VAL A 147 -5.78 -2.63 -1.48
CA VAL A 147 -6.20 -3.39 -2.65
C VAL A 147 -7.65 -3.09 -2.96
N ILE A 148 -7.88 -2.43 -4.09
CA ILE A 148 -9.20 -2.08 -4.61
C ILE A 148 -9.52 -3.05 -5.75
N ALA A 149 -10.58 -3.84 -5.59
CA ALA A 149 -11.03 -4.77 -6.62
C ALA A 149 -11.71 -4.03 -7.79
N THR A 150 -11.41 -4.42 -9.02
CA THR A 150 -12.14 -3.93 -10.20
C THR A 150 -12.78 -5.10 -10.94
N SER A 151 -14.05 -4.97 -11.35
CA SER A 151 -14.74 -6.03 -12.10
C SER A 151 -15.96 -5.52 -12.87
N GLY A 152 -16.20 -6.08 -14.05
CA GLY A 152 -17.41 -5.82 -14.86
C GLY A 152 -18.67 -6.54 -14.39
N LYS A 153 -18.54 -7.51 -13.49
CA LYS A 153 -19.65 -8.40 -13.10
C LYS A 153 -20.00 -8.32 -11.60
N LEU A 154 -19.76 -7.15 -10.97
CA LEU A 154 -20.08 -6.98 -9.55
C LEU A 154 -21.56 -6.73 -9.30
N THR A 155 -22.18 -7.61 -8.53
CA THR A 155 -23.44 -7.34 -7.85
C THR A 155 -23.18 -6.73 -6.48
N ASP A 156 -24.19 -6.08 -5.88
CA ASP A 156 -24.03 -5.44 -4.54
C ASP A 156 -23.62 -6.46 -3.46
N GLY A 157 -24.17 -7.68 -3.52
CA GLY A 157 -23.78 -8.75 -2.60
C GLY A 157 -22.32 -9.20 -2.77
N GLN A 158 -21.84 -9.27 -4.01
CA GLN A 158 -20.43 -9.59 -4.30
C GLN A 158 -19.49 -8.47 -3.85
N ALA A 159 -19.89 -7.22 -4.01
CA ALA A 159 -19.13 -6.08 -3.54
C ALA A 159 -18.94 -6.11 -2.00
N GLN A 160 -20.02 -6.41 -1.26
CA GLN A 160 -19.92 -6.57 0.20
C GLN A 160 -19.03 -7.75 0.61
N HIS A 161 -19.11 -8.86 -0.13
CA HIS A 161 -18.25 -10.03 0.10
C HIS A 161 -16.75 -9.69 -0.12
N LEU A 162 -16.42 -8.90 -1.13
CA LEU A 162 -15.04 -8.45 -1.36
C LEU A 162 -14.49 -7.67 -0.15
N LEU A 163 -15.25 -6.73 0.39
CA LEU A 163 -14.84 -5.97 1.57
C LEU A 163 -14.64 -6.88 2.79
N GLN A 164 -15.54 -7.85 3.00
CA GLN A 164 -15.41 -8.84 4.08
C GLN A 164 -14.19 -9.76 3.88
N SER A 165 -13.78 -10.01 2.63
CA SER A 165 -12.61 -10.81 2.28
C SER A 165 -11.29 -10.07 2.46
N GLY A 166 -11.31 -8.76 2.79
CA GLY A 166 -10.13 -7.96 3.10
C GLY A 166 -9.65 -7.03 1.99
N PHE A 167 -10.47 -6.83 0.94
CA PHE A 167 -10.27 -5.72 0.01
C PHE A 167 -10.56 -4.38 0.70
N ASP A 168 -9.82 -3.34 0.34
CA ASP A 168 -10.00 -2.00 0.91
C ASP A 168 -11.06 -1.17 0.16
N GLY A 169 -11.50 -1.64 -1.00
CA GLY A 169 -12.52 -1.02 -1.83
C GLY A 169 -12.85 -1.83 -3.07
N TYR A 170 -13.78 -1.34 -3.85
CA TYR A 170 -14.13 -1.94 -5.16
C TYR A 170 -14.59 -0.88 -6.15
N LEU A 171 -14.41 -1.17 -7.45
CA LEU A 171 -14.89 -0.37 -8.58
C LEU A 171 -15.60 -1.29 -9.58
N LYS A 172 -16.82 -0.94 -9.95
CA LYS A 172 -17.58 -1.66 -10.97
C LYS A 172 -17.27 -1.09 -12.35
N LYS A 173 -16.74 -1.89 -13.25
CA LYS A 173 -16.54 -1.51 -14.66
C LYS A 173 -17.88 -1.46 -15.42
N PRO A 174 -18.09 -0.46 -16.31
CA PRO A 174 -17.20 0.67 -16.56
C PRO A 174 -17.27 1.71 -15.45
N PHE A 175 -16.14 2.35 -15.12
CA PHE A 175 -16.08 3.44 -14.16
C PHE A 175 -15.37 4.65 -14.76
N HIS A 176 -15.69 5.84 -14.25
CA HIS A 176 -14.98 7.07 -14.61
C HIS A 176 -13.70 7.22 -13.80
N VAL A 177 -12.70 7.91 -14.37
CA VAL A 177 -11.42 8.15 -13.69
C VAL A 177 -11.60 8.81 -12.32
N ARG A 178 -12.57 9.73 -12.20
CA ARG A 178 -12.91 10.38 -10.92
C ARG A 178 -13.28 9.36 -9.83
N GLN A 179 -14.04 8.34 -10.17
CA GLN A 179 -14.39 7.27 -9.22
C GLN A 179 -13.15 6.46 -8.78
N ALA A 180 -12.18 6.26 -9.70
CA ALA A 180 -10.91 5.62 -9.34
C ALA A 180 -10.09 6.50 -8.39
N VAL A 181 -10.01 7.82 -8.63
CA VAL A 181 -9.33 8.76 -7.72
C VAL A 181 -9.99 8.76 -6.35
N GLU A 182 -11.33 8.91 -6.28
CA GLU A 182 -12.09 8.88 -5.03
C GLU A 182 -11.86 7.56 -4.26
N ALA A 183 -11.90 6.42 -4.93
CA ALA A 183 -11.65 5.12 -4.30
C ALA A 183 -10.21 4.97 -3.79
N ILE A 184 -9.22 5.52 -4.50
CA ILE A 184 -7.82 5.55 -4.05
C ILE A 184 -7.68 6.45 -2.81
N GLU A 185 -8.25 7.65 -2.84
CA GLU A 185 -8.21 8.59 -1.72
C GLU A 185 -8.88 8.00 -0.48
N ASP A 186 -10.08 7.41 -0.63
CA ASP A 186 -10.80 6.75 0.45
C ASP A 186 -9.99 5.57 1.04
N ALA A 187 -9.41 4.73 0.20
CA ALA A 187 -8.61 3.60 0.66
C ALA A 187 -7.35 4.05 1.43
N VAL A 188 -6.75 5.17 1.05
CA VAL A 188 -5.58 5.75 1.74
C VAL A 188 -6.00 6.51 2.99
N ALA A 189 -7.18 7.17 3.00
CA ALA A 189 -7.70 7.90 4.14
C ALA A 189 -8.16 6.99 5.30
N ILE A 190 -8.61 5.75 5.00
CA ILE A 190 -9.03 4.78 6.04
C ILE A 190 -7.80 4.21 6.76
N VAL A 191 -7.23 5.00 7.62
CA VAL A 191 -6.17 4.61 8.56
C VAL A 191 -6.57 4.98 10.01
N TYR A 192 -7.87 5.03 10.26
CA TYR A 192 -8.40 5.29 11.60
C TYR A 192 -9.20 4.13 12.14
#